data_a6d5cbf2af834c8a80ed28f99dff235e
#
_entry.id   a6d5cbf2af834c8a80ed28f99dff235e
#
_cell.length_a   1.000
_cell.length_b   1.000
_cell.length_c   1.000
_cell.angle_alpha   90.00
_cell.angle_beta   90.00
_cell.angle_gamma   90.00
#
_symmetry.space_group_name_H-M   'P 1'
#
loop_
_entity.id
_entity.type
_entity.pdbx_description
1 polymer ?
#
loop_
_entity_poly.entity_id
_entity_poly.type
_entity_poly.pdbx_seq_one_letter_code
_entity_poly.pdbx_strand_id
1 'polypeptide(L)'
;IEELARQHKPKMIIAGYTSYPWMPDWARFRQIADAAGAYLLADISHIAGMVAAGVVASPVGHAHVISFTTHKTLYGPRGACILTTDKKLARKVDSAVFPGEQGGPHVNAIAGMAVAFELAVTPEFAQLQARVVKNAAHLAAELERRGLRIPYGGTDTHMLLADCKSVRADIGVSPDGQRGTPLMGDSAARILDMAGIVLNRNTIPGDRSARNPSGIRLGTPWITQRGFQEAEIEQLAEIITRLLQATEPYAYAGRYGPVYRAKVDFDVLEEAKRDVVELACKAGLGADYCPSGYPHHYFMYKPTKDPGGDWDIIEIEGTHARGFCNVAMTNDVYALDPGQSQPTWILEPDGRPMSGGVLKRPGQDTTLFQLLIPKSVESRVAHWLRALCDGYVHLDDDDWYAKTPGPVVVRRLLHQLADEWVCRPPD
;
A
#
# COMPACT_ATOMS: atom_id res chain seq x y z
N ILE A 1 11.68 29.87 -3.93
CA ILE A 1 12.79 29.54 -3.01
C ILE A 1 13.71 30.73 -2.85
N GLU A 2 14.21 31.33 -3.92
CA GLU A 2 15.13 32.48 -3.88
C GLU A 2 14.54 33.65 -3.08
N GLU A 3 13.29 34.02 -3.36
CA GLU A 3 12.60 35.12 -2.64
C GLU A 3 12.52 34.84 -1.13
N LEU A 4 12.11 33.61 -0.75
CA LEU A 4 12.06 33.18 0.65
C LEU A 4 13.45 33.15 1.30
N ALA A 5 14.47 32.69 0.59
CA ALA A 5 15.85 32.69 1.11
C ALA A 5 16.35 34.10 1.37
N ARG A 6 16.02 35.06 0.50
CA ARG A 6 16.36 36.49 0.67
C ARG A 6 15.63 37.10 1.87
N GLN A 7 14.35 36.78 2.03
CA GLN A 7 13.51 37.28 3.12
C GLN A 7 13.92 36.73 4.48
N HIS A 8 14.12 35.39 4.57
CA HIS A 8 14.33 34.70 5.85
C HIS A 8 15.79 34.49 6.23
N LYS A 9 16.75 34.69 5.31
CA LYS A 9 18.20 34.55 5.52
C LYS A 9 18.55 33.28 6.29
N PRO A 10 18.17 32.09 5.79
CA PRO A 10 18.42 30.84 6.48
C PRO A 10 19.93 30.58 6.60
N LYS A 11 20.37 29.86 7.64
CA LYS A 11 21.74 29.38 7.76
C LYS A 11 22.01 28.16 6.86
N MET A 12 20.95 27.42 6.51
CA MET A 12 21.02 26.23 5.67
C MET A 12 19.75 26.13 4.82
N ILE A 13 19.94 25.75 3.57
CA ILE A 13 18.87 25.34 2.65
C ILE A 13 18.99 23.82 2.47
N ILE A 14 17.89 23.10 2.71
CA ILE A 14 17.80 21.65 2.48
C ILE A 14 17.03 21.44 1.18
N ALA A 15 17.68 20.81 0.21
CA ALA A 15 17.09 20.41 -1.07
C ALA A 15 17.04 18.89 -1.16
N GLY A 16 15.85 18.36 -1.38
CA GLY A 16 15.60 16.93 -1.45
C GLY A 16 14.17 16.62 -1.00
N TYR A 17 13.56 15.61 -1.59
CA TYR A 17 12.12 15.40 -1.49
C TYR A 17 11.77 13.92 -1.38
N THR A 18 10.69 13.63 -0.65
CA THR A 18 10.14 12.26 -0.52
C THR A 18 8.93 12.02 -1.44
N SER A 19 8.39 13.10 -2.02
CA SER A 19 7.15 13.05 -2.80
C SER A 19 7.07 14.10 -3.90
N TYR A 20 8.22 14.51 -4.42
CA TYR A 20 8.31 15.37 -5.58
C TYR A 20 8.94 14.60 -6.73
N PRO A 21 8.28 14.49 -7.90
CA PRO A 21 8.70 13.55 -8.94
C PRO A 21 9.80 14.07 -9.86
N TRP A 22 10.14 15.37 -9.79
CA TRP A 22 11.16 15.98 -10.67
C TRP A 22 12.48 16.19 -9.96
N MET A 23 13.55 16.14 -10.71
CA MET A 23 14.91 16.37 -10.20
C MET A 23 15.10 17.82 -9.75
N PRO A 24 15.77 18.08 -8.61
CA PRO A 24 16.22 19.41 -8.24
C PRO A 24 17.28 19.94 -9.19
N ASP A 25 17.21 21.24 -9.53
CA ASP A 25 18.32 21.94 -10.15
C ASP A 25 19.38 22.29 -9.12
N TRP A 26 20.36 21.42 -8.96
CA TRP A 26 21.42 21.56 -7.94
C TRP A 26 22.24 22.83 -8.12
N ALA A 27 22.55 23.23 -9.37
CA ALA A 27 23.31 24.43 -9.65
C ALA A 27 22.53 25.68 -9.23
N ARG A 28 21.22 25.72 -9.50
CA ARG A 28 20.36 26.83 -9.09
C ARG A 28 20.19 26.90 -7.57
N PHE A 29 20.00 25.76 -6.92
CA PHE A 29 19.97 25.70 -5.44
C PHE A 29 21.29 26.22 -4.83
N ARG A 30 22.44 25.87 -5.43
CA ARG A 30 23.73 26.40 -4.99
C ARG A 30 23.83 27.91 -5.11
N GLN A 31 23.44 28.48 -6.24
CA GLN A 31 23.42 29.92 -6.46
C GLN A 31 22.56 30.66 -5.42
N ILE A 32 21.38 30.10 -5.12
CA ILE A 32 20.47 30.66 -4.12
C ILE A 32 21.08 30.59 -2.70
N ALA A 33 21.72 29.48 -2.37
CA ALA A 33 22.38 29.31 -1.08
C ALA A 33 23.54 30.29 -0.90
N ASP A 34 24.39 30.43 -1.90
CA ASP A 34 25.52 31.37 -1.89
C ASP A 34 25.04 32.82 -1.76
N ALA A 35 24.01 33.22 -2.51
CA ALA A 35 23.41 34.54 -2.44
C ALA A 35 22.78 34.86 -1.08
N ALA A 36 22.30 33.86 -0.35
CA ALA A 36 21.74 33.96 0.99
C ALA A 36 22.79 33.85 2.10
N GLY A 37 24.05 33.49 1.78
CA GLY A 37 25.08 33.17 2.77
C GLY A 37 24.79 31.87 3.54
N ALA A 38 24.04 30.93 2.92
CA ALA A 38 23.59 29.69 3.52
C ALA A 38 24.40 28.47 3.06
N TYR A 39 24.45 27.43 3.88
CA TYR A 39 24.88 26.14 3.41
C TYR A 39 23.80 25.45 2.58
N LEU A 40 24.18 24.70 1.55
CA LEU A 40 23.29 23.80 0.82
C LEU A 40 23.53 22.37 1.29
N LEU A 41 22.51 21.73 1.87
CA LEU A 41 22.43 20.31 2.12
C LEU A 41 21.54 19.66 1.06
N ALA A 42 22.08 18.70 0.31
CA ALA A 42 21.32 17.89 -0.62
C ALA A 42 20.94 16.57 0.03
N ASP A 43 19.66 16.39 0.34
CA ASP A 43 19.13 15.09 0.78
C ASP A 43 18.67 14.29 -0.44
N ILE A 44 19.52 13.36 -0.88
CA ILE A 44 19.23 12.49 -2.03
C ILE A 44 18.75 11.09 -1.62
N SER A 45 18.22 10.95 -0.41
CA SER A 45 17.79 9.66 0.15
C SER A 45 16.91 8.84 -0.79
N HIS A 46 16.02 9.47 -1.54
CA HIS A 46 15.14 8.80 -2.49
C HIS A 46 15.81 8.47 -3.82
N ILE A 47 16.81 9.22 -4.22
CA ILE A 47 17.41 9.15 -5.57
C ILE A 47 18.88 8.72 -5.55
N ALA A 48 19.43 8.33 -4.39
CA ALA A 48 20.85 8.02 -4.23
C ALA A 48 21.34 6.93 -5.19
N GLY A 49 20.57 5.89 -5.44
CA GLY A 49 20.92 4.84 -6.41
C GLY A 49 20.98 5.37 -7.85
N MET A 50 20.05 6.23 -8.24
CA MET A 50 20.03 6.84 -9.57
C MET A 50 21.19 7.83 -9.77
N VAL A 51 21.55 8.58 -8.70
CA VAL A 51 22.73 9.47 -8.72
C VAL A 51 24.01 8.65 -8.83
N ALA A 52 24.17 7.58 -8.05
CA ALA A 52 25.32 6.69 -8.10
C ALA A 52 25.48 6.01 -9.47
N ALA A 53 24.37 5.65 -10.10
CA ALA A 53 24.32 5.07 -11.44
C ALA A 53 24.55 6.09 -12.57
N GLY A 54 24.64 7.38 -12.27
CA GLY A 54 24.77 8.44 -13.29
C GLY A 54 23.53 8.65 -14.16
N VAL A 55 22.37 8.11 -13.74
CA VAL A 55 21.11 8.20 -14.50
C VAL A 55 20.43 9.56 -14.33
N VAL A 56 20.67 10.22 -13.20
CA VAL A 56 20.16 11.56 -12.91
C VAL A 56 21.26 12.50 -12.45
N ALA A 57 20.99 13.80 -12.45
CA ALA A 57 21.98 14.82 -12.09
C ALA A 57 22.49 14.64 -10.64
N SER A 58 23.81 14.76 -10.46
CA SER A 58 24.47 14.64 -9.16
C SER A 58 24.57 15.98 -8.44
N PRO A 59 24.34 16.04 -7.11
CA PRO A 59 24.62 17.23 -6.29
C PRO A 59 26.11 17.43 -5.98
N VAL A 60 26.97 16.46 -6.35
CA VAL A 60 28.42 16.56 -6.13
C VAL A 60 28.99 17.75 -6.89
N GLY A 61 29.79 18.58 -6.22
CA GLY A 61 30.28 19.85 -6.75
C GLY A 61 29.31 21.03 -6.57
N HIS A 62 28.05 20.81 -6.26
CA HIS A 62 27.06 21.84 -5.98
C HIS A 62 26.72 21.95 -4.49
N ALA A 63 26.39 20.86 -3.83
CA ALA A 63 26.04 20.86 -2.42
C ALA A 63 27.27 20.96 -1.49
N HIS A 64 27.13 21.65 -0.39
CA HIS A 64 28.15 21.70 0.68
C HIS A 64 28.19 20.38 1.45
N VAL A 65 27.01 19.78 1.66
CA VAL A 65 26.82 18.50 2.33
C VAL A 65 25.78 17.71 1.56
N ILE A 66 25.99 16.41 1.44
CA ILE A 66 25.05 15.47 0.81
C ILE A 66 24.70 14.43 1.86
N SER A 67 23.41 14.19 2.07
CA SER A 67 22.94 13.09 2.91
C SER A 67 22.08 12.11 2.10
N PHE A 68 22.16 10.83 2.45
CA PHE A 68 21.30 9.82 1.85
C PHE A 68 21.14 8.58 2.73
N THR A 69 20.01 7.93 2.59
CA THR A 69 19.76 6.61 3.17
C THR A 69 20.20 5.52 2.19
N THR A 70 20.68 4.40 2.75
CA THR A 70 21.22 3.29 1.95
C THR A 70 20.19 2.25 1.53
N HIS A 71 19.02 2.21 2.20
CA HIS A 71 17.99 1.18 2.08
C HIS A 71 16.85 1.50 1.09
N LYS A 72 16.99 2.54 0.25
CA LYS A 72 16.03 2.90 -0.79
C LYS A 72 16.54 2.47 -2.17
N THR A 73 16.75 3.40 -3.07
CA THR A 73 17.20 3.10 -4.45
C THR A 73 18.63 2.53 -4.54
N LEU A 74 19.41 2.57 -3.48
CA LEU A 74 20.72 1.88 -3.38
C LEU A 74 20.60 0.38 -3.01
N TYR A 75 19.40 -0.09 -2.59
CA TYR A 75 19.14 -1.48 -2.20
C TYR A 75 20.04 -2.05 -1.09
N GLY A 76 20.63 -1.19 -0.28
CA GLY A 76 21.48 -1.56 0.85
C GLY A 76 20.69 -1.78 2.15
N PRO A 77 21.39 -2.10 3.25
CA PRO A 77 20.78 -2.21 4.56
C PRO A 77 20.31 -0.86 5.10
N ARG A 78 19.51 -0.88 6.16
CA ARG A 78 19.08 0.35 6.83
C ARG A 78 20.28 1.07 7.43
N GLY A 79 20.44 2.32 7.02
CA GLY A 79 21.49 3.21 7.43
C GLY A 79 21.48 4.48 6.58
N ALA A 80 22.45 5.35 6.83
CA ALA A 80 22.63 6.59 6.11
C ALA A 80 24.11 6.96 5.98
N CYS A 81 24.39 7.81 5.01
CA CYS A 81 25.71 8.42 4.83
C CYS A 81 25.58 9.93 4.71
N ILE A 82 26.60 10.64 5.20
CA ILE A 82 26.78 12.07 5.02
C ILE A 82 28.12 12.30 4.33
N LEU A 83 28.12 13.01 3.21
CA LEU A 83 29.31 13.29 2.41
C LEU A 83 29.58 14.79 2.33
N THR A 84 30.83 15.18 2.38
CA THR A 84 31.29 16.55 2.09
C THR A 84 32.73 16.53 1.62
N THR A 85 33.08 17.47 0.74
CA THR A 85 34.46 17.69 0.31
C THR A 85 35.19 18.73 1.19
N ASP A 86 34.46 19.45 2.02
CA ASP A 86 35.04 20.44 2.97
C ASP A 86 35.55 19.74 4.23
N LYS A 87 36.87 19.75 4.45
CA LYS A 87 37.50 19.13 5.61
C LYS A 87 37.07 19.73 6.96
N LYS A 88 36.65 21.01 6.99
CA LYS A 88 36.15 21.63 8.24
C LYS A 88 34.75 21.15 8.55
N LEU A 89 33.90 21.04 7.53
CA LEU A 89 32.56 20.46 7.68
C LEU A 89 32.63 18.98 8.02
N ALA A 90 33.53 18.20 7.39
CA ALA A 90 33.71 16.79 7.68
C ALA A 90 33.99 16.56 9.18
N ARG A 91 34.94 17.28 9.76
CA ARG A 91 35.25 17.17 11.21
C ARG A 91 34.06 17.51 12.11
N LYS A 92 33.24 18.50 11.73
CA LYS A 92 32.03 18.88 12.47
C LYS A 92 30.95 17.79 12.37
N VAL A 93 30.76 17.23 11.17
CA VAL A 93 29.83 16.12 10.93
C VAL A 93 30.23 14.88 11.71
N ASP A 94 31.52 14.48 11.64
CA ASP A 94 32.05 13.33 12.38
C ASP A 94 31.80 13.47 13.89
N SER A 95 32.18 14.64 14.46
CA SER A 95 31.95 14.91 15.88
C SER A 95 30.48 14.98 16.28
N ALA A 96 29.60 15.47 15.40
CA ALA A 96 28.18 15.54 15.65
C ALA A 96 27.52 14.14 15.58
N VAL A 97 27.98 13.30 14.66
CA VAL A 97 27.51 11.91 14.58
C VAL A 97 28.02 11.10 15.77
N PHE A 98 29.32 11.12 16.03
CA PHE A 98 29.90 10.39 17.16
C PHE A 98 31.01 11.24 17.82
N PRO A 99 30.92 11.48 19.14
CA PRO A 99 29.93 10.95 20.09
C PRO A 99 28.70 11.84 20.29
N GLY A 100 28.42 12.79 19.40
CA GLY A 100 27.34 13.78 19.58
C GLY A 100 25.95 13.18 19.69
N GLU A 101 25.47 12.54 18.61
CA GLU A 101 24.11 12.04 18.50
C GLU A 101 24.00 10.50 18.55
N GLN A 102 25.10 9.77 18.29
CA GLN A 102 25.12 8.32 18.17
C GLN A 102 26.17 7.67 19.07
N GLY A 103 26.02 6.35 19.31
CA GLY A 103 26.94 5.50 20.04
C GLY A 103 27.56 4.42 19.16
N GLY A 104 27.66 3.19 19.69
CA GLY A 104 28.24 2.05 18.99
C GLY A 104 27.52 1.73 17.66
N PRO A 105 28.28 1.60 16.56
CA PRO A 105 27.68 1.38 15.25
C PRO A 105 27.25 -0.07 15.05
N HIS A 106 26.25 -0.27 14.17
CA HIS A 106 25.88 -1.59 13.65
C HIS A 106 26.88 -2.02 12.57
N VAL A 107 27.98 -2.66 12.94
CA VAL A 107 29.09 -3.02 12.03
C VAL A 107 28.62 -3.95 10.90
N ASN A 108 27.69 -4.86 11.17
CA ASN A 108 27.06 -5.69 10.15
C ASN A 108 26.32 -4.87 9.07
N ALA A 109 25.65 -3.78 9.46
CA ALA A 109 25.02 -2.88 8.50
C ALA A 109 26.07 -2.12 7.66
N ILE A 110 27.18 -1.68 8.29
CA ILE A 110 28.28 -1.03 7.56
C ILE A 110 28.90 -2.00 6.54
N ALA A 111 29.13 -3.26 6.90
CA ALA A 111 29.60 -4.27 5.96
C ALA A 111 28.62 -4.49 4.80
N GLY A 112 27.30 -4.54 5.09
CA GLY A 112 26.27 -4.60 4.04
C GLY A 112 26.23 -3.37 3.15
N MET A 113 26.52 -2.17 3.68
CA MET A 113 26.63 -0.95 2.86
C MET A 113 27.82 -1.04 1.90
N ALA A 114 28.96 -1.58 2.34
CA ALA A 114 30.13 -1.75 1.46
C ALA A 114 29.80 -2.64 0.25
N VAL A 115 29.08 -3.75 0.47
CA VAL A 115 28.60 -4.61 -0.62
C VAL A 115 27.64 -3.86 -1.54
N ALA A 116 26.68 -3.11 -0.96
CA ALA A 116 25.73 -2.33 -1.77
C ALA A 116 26.44 -1.27 -2.63
N PHE A 117 27.48 -0.61 -2.11
CA PHE A 117 28.26 0.37 -2.87
C PHE A 117 29.08 -0.28 -3.97
N GLU A 118 29.65 -1.46 -3.74
CA GLU A 118 30.34 -2.23 -4.78
C GLU A 118 29.38 -2.63 -5.90
N LEU A 119 28.18 -3.05 -5.58
CA LEU A 119 27.15 -3.33 -6.60
C LEU A 119 26.71 -2.06 -7.33
N ALA A 120 26.63 -0.93 -6.66
CA ALA A 120 26.16 0.33 -7.23
C ALA A 120 27.08 0.92 -8.33
N VAL A 121 28.33 0.48 -8.43
CA VAL A 121 29.27 0.91 -9.50
C VAL A 121 29.23 -0.01 -10.72
N THR A 122 28.42 -1.08 -10.71
CA THR A 122 28.34 -2.03 -11.82
C THR A 122 27.48 -1.50 -12.98
N PRO A 123 27.76 -1.90 -14.23
CA PRO A 123 26.92 -1.57 -15.38
C PRO A 123 25.49 -2.09 -15.25
N GLU A 124 25.30 -3.25 -14.62
CA GLU A 124 23.98 -3.89 -14.38
C GLU A 124 23.13 -3.02 -13.47
N PHE A 125 23.73 -2.46 -12.43
CA PHE A 125 23.05 -1.53 -11.53
C PHE A 125 22.64 -0.25 -12.27
N ALA A 126 23.51 0.29 -13.14
CA ALA A 126 23.18 1.47 -13.95
C ALA A 126 22.01 1.18 -14.90
N GLN A 127 22.00 0.03 -15.55
CA GLN A 127 20.88 -0.41 -16.40
C GLN A 127 19.60 -0.57 -15.62
N LEU A 128 19.66 -1.15 -14.41
CA LEU A 128 18.51 -1.27 -13.52
C LEU A 128 17.92 0.10 -13.16
N GLN A 129 18.76 1.06 -12.74
CA GLN A 129 18.30 2.39 -12.37
C GLN A 129 17.71 3.17 -13.58
N ALA A 130 18.30 3.04 -14.76
CA ALA A 130 17.73 3.63 -15.99
C ALA A 130 16.34 3.05 -16.30
N ARG A 131 16.16 1.74 -16.13
CA ARG A 131 14.84 1.09 -16.28
C ARG A 131 13.84 1.52 -15.20
N VAL A 132 14.29 1.72 -13.97
CA VAL A 132 13.44 2.24 -12.89
C VAL A 132 12.82 3.58 -13.28
N VAL A 133 13.62 4.51 -13.79
CA VAL A 133 13.12 5.82 -14.23
C VAL A 133 12.17 5.68 -15.42
N LYS A 134 12.55 4.85 -16.43
CA LYS A 134 11.71 4.59 -17.60
C LYS A 134 10.36 4.00 -17.21
N ASN A 135 10.34 3.01 -16.32
CA ASN A 135 9.12 2.39 -15.83
C ASN A 135 8.25 3.37 -15.05
N ALA A 136 8.83 4.28 -14.26
CA ALA A 136 8.08 5.30 -13.53
C ALA A 136 7.40 6.29 -14.48
N ALA A 137 8.13 6.78 -15.49
CA ALA A 137 7.58 7.67 -16.51
C ALA A 137 6.48 6.97 -17.33
N HIS A 138 6.68 5.71 -17.71
CA HIS A 138 5.68 4.92 -18.43
C HIS A 138 4.43 4.68 -17.61
N LEU A 139 4.58 4.30 -16.33
CA LEU A 139 3.44 4.13 -15.40
C LEU A 139 2.65 5.42 -15.26
N ALA A 140 3.30 6.58 -15.13
CA ALA A 140 2.63 7.87 -15.04
C ALA A 140 1.79 8.15 -16.30
N ALA A 141 2.36 7.95 -17.49
CA ALA A 141 1.66 8.13 -18.77
C ALA A 141 0.47 7.18 -18.93
N GLU A 142 0.63 5.91 -18.53
CA GLU A 142 -0.42 4.92 -18.64
C GLU A 142 -1.59 5.17 -17.66
N LEU A 143 -1.30 5.61 -16.44
CA LEU A 143 -2.34 6.02 -15.49
C LEU A 143 -3.10 7.25 -16.00
N GLU A 144 -2.39 8.24 -16.55
CA GLU A 144 -3.00 9.44 -17.12
C GLU A 144 -3.87 9.12 -18.33
N ARG A 145 -3.38 8.27 -19.25
CA ARG A 145 -4.15 7.79 -20.41
C ARG A 145 -5.45 7.08 -20.01
N ARG A 146 -5.46 6.44 -18.84
CA ARG A 146 -6.62 5.74 -18.28
C ARG A 146 -7.51 6.63 -17.39
N GLY A 147 -7.25 7.94 -17.30
CA GLY A 147 -8.11 8.92 -16.67
C GLY A 147 -7.74 9.33 -15.24
N LEU A 148 -6.61 8.87 -14.70
CA LEU A 148 -6.10 9.40 -13.44
C LEU A 148 -5.26 10.66 -13.70
N ARG A 149 -5.57 11.74 -13.01
CA ARG A 149 -4.77 12.97 -13.10
C ARG A 149 -3.40 12.79 -12.48
N ILE A 150 -2.35 13.16 -13.19
CA ILE A 150 -0.96 13.20 -12.70
C ILE A 150 -0.61 14.66 -12.34
N PRO A 151 -0.57 15.04 -11.04
CA PRO A 151 -0.52 16.44 -10.61
C PRO A 151 0.68 17.25 -11.12
N TYR A 152 1.78 16.56 -11.42
CA TYR A 152 3.02 17.17 -11.90
C TYR A 152 3.30 16.89 -13.38
N GLY A 153 2.36 16.25 -14.10
CA GLY A 153 2.48 15.95 -15.52
C GLY A 153 3.51 14.87 -15.88
N GLY A 154 3.99 14.11 -14.88
CA GLY A 154 4.96 13.03 -15.12
C GLY A 154 6.03 12.92 -14.03
N THR A 155 7.17 12.31 -14.38
CA THR A 155 8.33 12.12 -13.50
C THR A 155 9.61 11.90 -14.29
N ASP A 156 10.74 12.35 -13.74
CA ASP A 156 12.10 11.99 -14.17
C ASP A 156 12.87 11.22 -13.09
N THR A 157 12.14 10.70 -12.08
CA THR A 157 12.68 9.91 -10.98
C THR A 157 12.04 8.50 -10.93
N HIS A 158 12.21 7.81 -9.81
CA HIS A 158 11.66 6.47 -9.55
C HIS A 158 10.21 6.46 -9.08
N MET A 159 9.61 7.61 -8.83
CA MET A 159 8.27 7.74 -8.25
C MET A 159 7.39 8.67 -9.03
N LEU A 160 6.09 8.50 -8.86
CA LEU A 160 5.06 9.40 -9.38
C LEU A 160 3.98 9.62 -8.34
N LEU A 161 3.19 10.67 -8.53
CA LEU A 161 2.00 10.96 -7.77
C LEU A 161 0.77 10.90 -8.68
N ALA A 162 -0.31 10.32 -8.18
CA ALA A 162 -1.61 10.33 -8.86
C ALA A 162 -2.67 10.96 -7.95
N ASP A 163 -3.56 11.75 -8.53
CA ASP A 163 -4.67 12.42 -7.83
C ASP A 163 -5.91 11.52 -7.87
N CYS A 164 -6.29 10.99 -6.72
CA CYS A 164 -7.47 10.14 -6.59
C CYS A 164 -8.79 10.90 -6.77
N LYS A 165 -8.80 12.22 -6.66
CA LYS A 165 -10.01 13.04 -6.88
C LYS A 165 -10.52 13.03 -8.31
N SER A 166 -9.76 12.48 -9.26
CA SER A 166 -10.26 12.17 -10.61
C SER A 166 -11.34 11.09 -10.61
N VAL A 167 -11.39 10.25 -9.56
CA VAL A 167 -12.46 9.29 -9.32
C VAL A 167 -13.49 9.92 -8.37
N ARG A 168 -14.75 10.02 -8.82
CA ARG A 168 -15.84 10.63 -8.06
C ARG A 168 -17.11 9.81 -8.18
N ALA A 169 -17.86 9.73 -7.09
CA ALA A 169 -19.23 9.26 -7.15
C ALA A 169 -20.13 10.29 -7.84
N ASP A 170 -21.14 9.83 -8.58
CA ASP A 170 -22.09 10.71 -9.29
C ASP A 170 -23.06 11.42 -8.34
N ILE A 171 -23.14 11.01 -7.08
CA ILE A 171 -24.14 11.46 -6.08
C ILE A 171 -23.51 12.41 -5.06
N GLY A 172 -24.26 13.46 -4.75
CA GLY A 172 -23.91 14.41 -3.68
C GLY A 172 -23.16 15.64 -4.15
N VAL A 173 -22.93 16.55 -3.20
CA VAL A 173 -22.06 17.73 -3.35
C VAL A 173 -20.94 17.60 -2.37
N SER A 174 -19.72 17.63 -2.86
CA SER A 174 -18.52 17.54 -2.03
C SER A 174 -18.34 18.81 -1.18
N PRO A 175 -17.64 18.73 -0.04
CA PRO A 175 -17.28 19.92 0.75
C PRO A 175 -16.47 21.00 0.01
N ASP A 176 -15.89 20.66 -1.15
CA ASP A 176 -15.24 21.61 -2.06
C ASP A 176 -16.22 22.31 -3.02
N GLY A 177 -17.54 22.03 -2.90
CA GLY A 177 -18.60 22.59 -3.73
C GLY A 177 -18.75 21.96 -5.11
N GLN A 178 -17.95 20.93 -5.43
CA GLN A 178 -18.06 20.22 -6.70
C GLN A 178 -19.12 19.10 -6.62
N ARG A 179 -19.70 18.73 -7.75
CA ARG A 179 -20.63 17.61 -7.83
C ARG A 179 -19.89 16.30 -7.58
N GLY A 180 -20.48 15.44 -6.76
CA GLY A 180 -19.95 14.13 -6.41
C GLY A 180 -18.86 14.16 -5.32
N THR A 181 -18.79 13.10 -4.53
CA THR A 181 -17.74 12.94 -3.50
C THR A 181 -16.46 12.42 -4.15
N PRO A 182 -15.29 13.03 -3.91
CA PRO A 182 -14.03 12.55 -4.46
C PRO A 182 -13.49 11.34 -3.69
N LEU A 183 -12.80 10.44 -4.38
CA LEU A 183 -11.98 9.43 -3.75
C LEU A 183 -10.75 10.09 -3.11
N MET A 184 -10.49 9.76 -1.85
CA MET A 184 -9.32 10.26 -1.13
C MET A 184 -8.19 9.23 -1.10
N GLY A 185 -6.96 9.71 -1.03
CA GLY A 185 -5.77 8.88 -1.06
C GLY A 185 -5.69 7.79 0.02
N ASP A 186 -6.28 8.01 1.20
CA ASP A 186 -6.34 6.99 2.26
C ASP A 186 -7.20 5.80 1.84
N SER A 187 -8.41 6.04 1.33
CA SER A 187 -9.29 4.97 0.86
C SER A 187 -8.70 4.27 -0.37
N ALA A 188 -8.17 5.04 -1.34
CA ALA A 188 -7.52 4.47 -2.51
C ALA A 188 -6.34 3.56 -2.15
N ALA A 189 -5.45 3.99 -1.24
CA ALA A 189 -4.32 3.20 -0.79
C ALA A 189 -4.74 1.90 -0.11
N ARG A 190 -5.79 1.91 0.70
CA ARG A 190 -6.30 0.72 1.38
C ARG A 190 -6.96 -0.27 0.44
N ILE A 191 -7.75 0.22 -0.52
CA ILE A 191 -8.39 -0.63 -1.54
C ILE A 191 -7.33 -1.31 -2.42
N LEU A 192 -6.31 -0.57 -2.83
CA LEU A 192 -5.19 -1.14 -3.59
C LEU A 192 -4.37 -2.14 -2.76
N ASP A 193 -4.15 -1.89 -1.47
CA ASP A 193 -3.50 -2.84 -0.55
C ASP A 193 -4.29 -4.15 -0.41
N MET A 194 -5.63 -4.08 -0.38
CA MET A 194 -6.49 -5.27 -0.38
C MET A 194 -6.31 -6.13 -1.64
N ALA A 195 -5.98 -5.52 -2.77
CA ALA A 195 -5.63 -6.22 -4.01
C ALA A 195 -4.14 -6.66 -4.08
N GLY A 196 -3.32 -6.30 -3.07
CA GLY A 196 -1.90 -6.63 -3.03
C GLY A 196 -0.99 -5.57 -3.65
N ILE A 197 -1.50 -4.39 -3.96
CA ILE A 197 -0.74 -3.26 -4.51
C ILE A 197 -0.41 -2.28 -3.39
N VAL A 198 0.76 -2.45 -2.79
CA VAL A 198 1.21 -1.64 -1.64
C VAL A 198 1.80 -0.31 -2.11
N LEU A 199 1.22 0.78 -1.65
CA LEU A 199 1.65 2.14 -1.96
C LEU A 199 1.34 3.10 -0.80
N ASN A 200 1.71 4.37 -0.94
CA ASN A 200 1.47 5.37 0.09
C ASN A 200 0.36 6.37 -0.32
N ARG A 201 -0.52 6.69 0.62
CA ARG A 201 -1.30 7.93 0.53
C ARG A 201 -0.36 9.13 0.62
N ASN A 202 -0.65 10.19 -0.12
CA ASN A 202 0.23 11.35 -0.16
C ASN A 202 -0.54 12.65 -0.41
N THR A 203 -0.11 13.73 0.22
CA THR A 203 -0.59 15.06 -0.16
C THR A 203 -0.06 15.44 -1.53
N ILE A 204 -0.90 16.13 -2.29
CA ILE A 204 -0.58 16.69 -3.61
C ILE A 204 -0.90 18.19 -3.62
N PRO A 205 -0.45 18.95 -4.63
CA PRO A 205 -0.78 20.36 -4.74
C PRO A 205 -2.29 20.64 -4.66
N GLY A 206 -2.67 21.55 -3.78
CA GLY A 206 -4.06 21.90 -3.49
C GLY A 206 -4.66 21.23 -2.26
N ASP A 207 -4.00 20.23 -1.67
CA ASP A 207 -4.43 19.67 -0.39
C ASP A 207 -4.18 20.65 0.75
N ARG A 208 -5.20 20.83 1.59
CA ARG A 208 -5.14 21.76 2.73
C ARG A 208 -4.54 21.13 3.99
N SER A 209 -4.47 19.83 4.07
CA SER A 209 -4.03 19.10 5.26
C SER A 209 -3.48 17.70 4.92
N ALA A 210 -2.41 17.31 5.59
CA ALA A 210 -1.88 15.95 5.54
C ALA A 210 -2.81 14.90 6.19
N ARG A 211 -3.84 15.35 6.92
CA ARG A 211 -4.84 14.45 7.53
C ARG A 211 -5.76 13.81 6.50
N ASN A 212 -6.09 14.56 5.44
CA ASN A 212 -6.94 14.11 4.35
C ASN A 212 -6.19 14.27 3.01
N PRO A 213 -5.16 13.44 2.77
CA PRO A 213 -4.41 13.50 1.52
C PRO A 213 -5.28 12.99 0.37
N SER A 214 -5.23 13.65 -0.77
CA SER A 214 -6.04 13.27 -1.93
C SER A 214 -5.27 12.49 -2.98
N GLY A 215 -3.96 12.34 -2.82
CA GLY A 215 -3.10 11.62 -3.75
C GLY A 215 -2.58 10.29 -3.21
N ILE A 216 -2.09 9.49 -4.12
CA ILE A 216 -1.27 8.30 -3.87
C ILE A 216 0.11 8.48 -4.49
N ARG A 217 1.14 7.89 -3.86
CA ARG A 217 2.51 7.85 -4.36
C ARG A 217 2.90 6.42 -4.70
N LEU A 218 3.34 6.23 -5.93
CA LEU A 218 3.81 4.95 -6.45
C LEU A 218 5.31 5.05 -6.74
N GLY A 219 6.01 3.92 -6.63
CA GLY A 219 7.42 3.80 -6.98
C GLY A 219 7.71 2.49 -7.68
N THR A 220 8.65 2.52 -8.61
CA THR A 220 8.97 1.39 -9.49
C THR A 220 10.23 0.58 -9.13
N PRO A 221 11.08 0.94 -8.13
CA PRO A 221 12.33 0.21 -7.90
C PRO A 221 12.14 -1.30 -7.69
N TRP A 222 11.24 -1.70 -6.80
CA TRP A 222 11.02 -3.11 -6.45
C TRP A 222 10.49 -3.95 -7.61
N ILE A 223 9.49 -3.46 -8.33
CA ILE A 223 8.90 -4.18 -9.47
C ILE A 223 9.89 -4.26 -10.63
N THR A 224 10.69 -3.19 -10.86
CA THR A 224 11.73 -3.19 -11.89
C THR A 224 12.85 -4.17 -11.57
N GLN A 225 13.31 -4.24 -10.30
CA GLN A 225 14.30 -5.21 -9.85
C GLN A 225 13.82 -6.66 -10.08
N ARG A 226 12.53 -6.89 -10.05
CA ARG A 226 11.89 -8.19 -10.28
C ARG A 226 11.61 -8.47 -11.76
N GLY A 227 12.07 -7.61 -12.65
CA GLY A 227 12.03 -7.83 -14.08
C GLY A 227 10.86 -7.18 -14.82
N PHE A 228 10.02 -6.38 -14.16
CA PHE A 228 8.93 -5.66 -14.85
C PHE A 228 9.47 -4.74 -15.94
N GLN A 229 8.84 -4.84 -17.11
CA GLN A 229 9.07 -4.03 -18.29
C GLN A 229 7.78 -3.31 -18.71
N GLU A 230 7.74 -2.76 -19.90
CA GLU A 230 6.60 -1.95 -20.37
C GLU A 230 5.26 -2.69 -20.28
N ALA A 231 5.21 -3.96 -20.72
CA ALA A 231 3.98 -4.74 -20.73
C ALA A 231 3.40 -5.00 -19.32
N GLU A 232 4.27 -5.32 -18.33
CA GLU A 232 3.86 -5.51 -16.96
C GLU A 232 3.45 -4.18 -16.30
N ILE A 233 4.08 -3.06 -16.68
CA ILE A 233 3.71 -1.72 -16.22
C ILE A 233 2.35 -1.31 -16.77
N GLU A 234 2.06 -1.59 -18.05
CA GLU A 234 0.75 -1.35 -18.67
C GLU A 234 -0.36 -2.17 -17.98
N GLN A 235 -0.09 -3.45 -17.72
CA GLN A 235 -1.00 -4.33 -17.01
C GLN A 235 -1.24 -3.85 -15.57
N LEU A 236 -0.20 -3.43 -14.85
CA LEU A 236 -0.32 -2.85 -13.51
C LEU A 236 -1.14 -1.55 -13.52
N ALA A 237 -0.93 -0.67 -14.50
CA ALA A 237 -1.70 0.56 -14.64
C ALA A 237 -3.18 0.27 -14.92
N GLU A 238 -3.49 -0.75 -15.71
CA GLU A 238 -4.85 -1.21 -15.99
C GLU A 238 -5.52 -1.70 -14.70
N ILE A 239 -4.88 -2.60 -13.94
CA ILE A 239 -5.41 -3.13 -12.67
C ILE A 239 -5.70 -1.99 -11.69
N ILE A 240 -4.75 -1.07 -11.50
CA ILE A 240 -4.92 0.09 -10.61
C ILE A 240 -6.13 0.92 -11.01
N THR A 241 -6.22 1.28 -12.28
CA THR A 241 -7.29 2.18 -12.74
C THR A 241 -8.65 1.51 -12.72
N ARG A 242 -8.76 0.25 -13.15
CA ARG A 242 -9.99 -0.53 -13.09
C ARG A 242 -10.51 -0.62 -11.66
N LEU A 243 -9.66 -0.95 -10.70
CA LEU A 243 -10.03 -1.08 -9.30
C LEU A 243 -10.46 0.26 -8.68
N LEU A 244 -9.74 1.35 -8.96
CA LEU A 244 -10.12 2.67 -8.47
C LEU A 244 -11.41 3.20 -9.13
N GLN A 245 -11.63 2.92 -10.41
CA GLN A 245 -12.86 3.32 -11.12
C GLN A 245 -14.09 2.52 -10.69
N ALA A 246 -13.90 1.28 -10.21
CA ALA A 246 -14.96 0.47 -9.60
C ALA A 246 -15.20 0.82 -8.11
N THR A 247 -14.66 1.95 -7.66
CA THR A 247 -14.75 2.41 -6.27
C THR A 247 -15.70 3.59 -6.17
N GLU A 248 -16.67 3.49 -5.28
CA GLU A 248 -17.65 4.53 -5.01
C GLU A 248 -17.33 5.27 -3.70
N PRO A 249 -16.80 6.51 -3.79
CA PRO A 249 -16.51 7.31 -2.62
C PRO A 249 -17.77 7.96 -2.05
N TYR A 250 -17.83 8.07 -0.72
CA TYR A 250 -18.86 8.79 0.02
C TYR A 250 -18.28 9.56 1.20
N ALA A 251 -19.05 10.48 1.75
CA ALA A 251 -18.64 11.24 2.94
C ALA A 251 -19.82 11.44 3.89
N TYR A 252 -19.52 11.50 5.16
CA TYR A 252 -20.49 11.85 6.20
C TYR A 252 -19.92 12.89 7.16
N ALA A 253 -20.81 13.59 7.90
CA ALA A 253 -20.43 14.59 8.88
C ALA A 253 -19.77 13.92 10.09
N GLY A 254 -18.50 14.21 10.34
CA GLY A 254 -17.79 13.80 11.54
C GLY A 254 -17.60 14.95 12.51
N ARG A 255 -17.20 14.62 13.77
CA ARG A 255 -17.01 15.62 14.84
C ARG A 255 -16.04 16.75 14.48
N TYR A 256 -15.04 16.48 13.62
CA TYR A 256 -13.98 17.41 13.25
C TYR A 256 -13.95 17.74 11.75
N GLY A 257 -15.09 17.63 11.08
CA GLY A 257 -15.24 17.84 9.64
C GLY A 257 -15.64 16.56 8.90
N PRO A 258 -15.71 16.59 7.57
CA PRO A 258 -16.15 15.47 6.78
C PRO A 258 -15.21 14.27 6.93
N VAL A 259 -15.79 13.09 7.05
CA VAL A 259 -15.10 11.80 7.06
C VAL A 259 -15.35 11.15 5.70
N TYR A 260 -14.28 10.98 4.93
CA TYR A 260 -14.33 10.35 3.61
C TYR A 260 -14.14 8.84 3.74
N ARG A 261 -14.93 8.10 2.98
CA ARG A 261 -14.90 6.64 2.87
C ARG A 261 -15.12 6.25 1.42
N ALA A 262 -14.99 4.98 1.15
CA ALA A 262 -15.30 4.43 -0.17
C ALA A 262 -15.73 2.97 -0.06
N LYS A 263 -16.48 2.51 -1.03
CA LYS A 263 -16.82 1.11 -1.26
C LYS A 263 -16.29 0.70 -2.63
N VAL A 264 -15.82 -0.53 -2.77
CA VAL A 264 -15.35 -1.09 -4.02
C VAL A 264 -16.22 -2.28 -4.40
N ASP A 265 -16.46 -2.45 -5.68
CA ASP A 265 -17.11 -3.64 -6.21
C ASP A 265 -16.27 -4.89 -5.85
N PHE A 266 -16.94 -5.88 -5.24
CA PHE A 266 -16.25 -7.06 -4.72
C PHE A 266 -15.72 -7.96 -5.84
N ASP A 267 -16.44 -8.12 -6.93
CA ASP A 267 -16.02 -8.96 -8.05
C ASP A 267 -14.80 -8.37 -8.75
N VAL A 268 -14.80 -7.04 -8.96
CA VAL A 268 -13.63 -6.31 -9.50
C VAL A 268 -12.43 -6.41 -8.56
N LEU A 269 -12.64 -6.35 -7.24
CA LEU A 269 -11.57 -6.55 -6.26
C LEU A 269 -10.98 -7.96 -6.35
N GLU A 270 -11.82 -8.99 -6.47
CA GLU A 270 -11.36 -10.39 -6.60
C GLU A 270 -10.61 -10.64 -7.92
N GLU A 271 -11.06 -10.04 -9.02
CA GLU A 271 -10.33 -10.07 -10.29
C GLU A 271 -8.96 -9.38 -10.16
N ALA A 272 -8.91 -8.18 -9.60
CA ALA A 272 -7.66 -7.46 -9.38
C ALA A 272 -6.66 -8.26 -8.53
N LYS A 273 -7.13 -8.97 -7.48
CA LYS A 273 -6.28 -9.87 -6.68
C LYS A 273 -5.67 -10.99 -7.52
N ARG A 274 -6.46 -11.63 -8.37
CA ARG A 274 -5.98 -12.71 -9.26
C ARG A 274 -4.92 -12.19 -10.23
N ASP A 275 -5.18 -11.04 -10.85
CA ASP A 275 -4.26 -10.42 -11.81
C ASP A 275 -2.95 -10.00 -11.15
N VAL A 276 -3.00 -9.44 -9.93
CA VAL A 276 -1.80 -9.08 -9.15
C VAL A 276 -0.97 -10.32 -8.80
N VAL A 277 -1.62 -11.42 -8.40
CA VAL A 277 -0.91 -12.68 -8.14
C VAL A 277 -0.28 -13.23 -9.40
N GLU A 278 -0.97 -13.18 -10.54
CA GLU A 278 -0.40 -13.61 -11.83
C GLU A 278 0.84 -12.79 -12.20
N LEU A 279 0.78 -11.45 -12.08
CA LEU A 279 1.93 -10.57 -12.27
C LEU A 279 3.08 -10.90 -11.32
N ALA A 280 2.78 -11.12 -10.03
CA ALA A 280 3.78 -11.47 -9.02
C ALA A 280 4.45 -12.82 -9.33
N CYS A 281 3.67 -13.82 -9.76
CA CYS A 281 4.19 -15.13 -10.16
C CYS A 281 5.10 -15.05 -11.39
N LYS A 282 4.73 -14.24 -12.40
CA LYS A 282 5.60 -13.97 -13.58
C LYS A 282 6.94 -13.34 -13.18
N ALA A 283 6.95 -12.52 -12.12
CA ALA A 283 8.15 -11.92 -11.54
C ALA A 283 8.93 -12.85 -10.59
N GLY A 284 8.61 -14.15 -10.58
CA GLY A 284 9.29 -15.14 -9.72
C GLY A 284 8.92 -15.07 -8.24
N LEU A 285 7.85 -14.36 -7.90
CA LEU A 285 7.32 -14.32 -6.54
C LEU A 285 6.26 -15.40 -6.37
N GLY A 286 6.61 -16.49 -5.72
CA GLY A 286 5.62 -17.41 -5.18
C GLY A 286 4.77 -16.67 -4.14
N ALA A 287 3.45 -16.83 -4.20
CA ALA A 287 2.57 -16.40 -3.12
C ALA A 287 2.67 -17.43 -1.98
N ASP A 288 3.69 -17.29 -1.12
CA ASP A 288 3.79 -18.11 0.07
C ASP A 288 2.71 -17.70 1.08
N TYR A 289 2.14 -18.72 1.70
CA TYR A 289 1.09 -18.53 2.69
C TYR A 289 1.57 -17.73 3.90
N CYS A 290 0.83 -16.66 4.25
CA CYS A 290 1.00 -15.95 5.51
C CYS A 290 -0.09 -16.35 6.50
N PRO A 291 0.24 -17.08 7.59
CA PRO A 291 -0.75 -17.54 8.56
C PRO A 291 -1.53 -16.41 9.25
N SER A 292 -0.92 -15.24 9.39
CA SER A 292 -1.56 -14.07 10.03
C SER A 292 -2.69 -13.47 9.20
N GLY A 293 -2.72 -13.78 7.89
CA GLY A 293 -3.71 -13.22 6.98
C GLY A 293 -3.53 -11.72 6.68
N TYR A 294 -2.38 -11.16 6.97
CA TYR A 294 -2.03 -9.80 6.60
C TYR A 294 -0.64 -9.77 5.94
N PRO A 295 -0.45 -9.05 4.83
CA PRO A 295 -1.44 -8.28 4.07
C PRO A 295 -2.42 -9.17 3.28
N HIS A 296 -3.55 -8.62 2.88
CA HIS A 296 -4.71 -9.34 2.31
C HIS A 296 -4.40 -10.23 1.11
N HIS A 297 -3.47 -9.89 0.25
CA HIS A 297 -3.12 -10.67 -0.94
C HIS A 297 -2.49 -12.05 -0.61
N TYR A 298 -1.90 -12.22 0.58
CA TYR A 298 -1.37 -13.51 1.02
C TYR A 298 -2.44 -14.55 1.37
N PHE A 299 -3.70 -14.16 1.34
CA PHE A 299 -4.81 -15.11 1.51
C PHE A 299 -5.14 -15.91 0.26
N MET A 300 -4.51 -15.63 -0.86
CA MET A 300 -4.69 -16.44 -2.08
C MET A 300 -3.84 -17.72 -2.02
N TYR A 301 -3.97 -18.44 -0.92
CA TYR A 301 -3.21 -19.64 -0.65
C TYR A 301 -3.74 -20.84 -1.44
N LYS A 302 -2.84 -21.53 -2.13
CA LYS A 302 -3.06 -22.91 -2.58
C LYS A 302 -2.47 -23.85 -1.53
N PRO A 303 -3.24 -24.72 -0.89
CA PRO A 303 -2.69 -25.69 0.04
C PRO A 303 -1.66 -26.57 -0.68
N THR A 304 -0.50 -26.77 -0.05
CA THR A 304 0.57 -27.65 -0.58
C THR A 304 0.17 -29.12 -0.55
N LYS A 305 -0.86 -29.46 0.22
CA LYS A 305 -1.53 -30.77 0.21
C LYS A 305 -3.03 -30.55 0.30
N ASP A 306 -3.76 -31.12 -0.64
CA ASP A 306 -5.21 -31.26 -0.55
C ASP A 306 -5.51 -32.38 0.46
N PRO A 307 -6.18 -32.11 1.58
CA PRO A 307 -6.42 -33.12 2.60
C PRO A 307 -7.53 -34.11 2.24
N GLY A 308 -8.17 -33.97 1.07
CA GLY A 308 -9.35 -34.74 0.70
C GLY A 308 -10.61 -34.22 1.40
N GLY A 309 -11.75 -34.37 0.76
CA GLY A 309 -13.05 -33.90 1.27
C GLY A 309 -13.58 -32.70 0.52
N ASP A 310 -14.90 -32.51 0.57
CA ASP A 310 -15.65 -31.49 -0.18
C ASP A 310 -15.86 -30.21 0.62
N TRP A 311 -15.40 -30.17 1.88
CA TRP A 311 -15.67 -29.10 2.85
C TRP A 311 -14.40 -28.53 3.46
N ASP A 312 -14.43 -27.22 3.76
CA ASP A 312 -13.38 -26.49 4.45
C ASP A 312 -13.94 -25.69 5.62
N ILE A 313 -13.07 -25.28 6.55
CA ILE A 313 -13.44 -24.51 7.73
C ILE A 313 -12.77 -23.14 7.69
N ILE A 314 -13.59 -22.11 7.78
CA ILE A 314 -13.15 -20.71 8.04
C ILE A 314 -13.35 -20.42 9.52
N GLU A 315 -12.28 -19.98 10.18
CA GLU A 315 -12.32 -19.52 11.57
C GLU A 315 -12.47 -18.01 11.60
N ILE A 316 -13.38 -17.54 12.48
CA ILE A 316 -13.69 -16.12 12.68
C ILE A 316 -13.46 -15.82 14.17
N GLU A 317 -12.46 -14.99 14.47
CA GLU A 317 -11.98 -14.75 15.82
C GLU A 317 -11.92 -13.25 16.13
N GLY A 318 -12.29 -12.85 17.33
CA GLY A 318 -12.16 -11.49 17.84
C GLY A 318 -13.32 -11.09 18.76
N THR A 319 -13.14 -10.00 19.51
CA THR A 319 -14.16 -9.49 20.45
C THR A 319 -15.49 -9.13 19.78
N HIS A 320 -15.49 -8.89 18.48
CA HIS A 320 -16.67 -8.58 17.69
C HIS A 320 -17.19 -9.77 16.88
N ALA A 321 -16.57 -10.96 16.97
CA ALA A 321 -16.88 -12.12 16.11
C ALA A 321 -18.35 -12.51 16.13
N ARG A 322 -19.00 -12.51 17.31
CA ARG A 322 -20.43 -12.85 17.42
C ARG A 322 -21.33 -11.86 16.66
N GLY A 323 -21.09 -10.56 16.87
CA GLY A 323 -21.85 -9.52 16.17
C GLY A 323 -21.54 -9.50 14.67
N PHE A 324 -20.29 -9.75 14.29
CA PHE A 324 -19.87 -9.88 12.89
C PHE A 324 -20.61 -11.03 12.21
N CYS A 325 -20.56 -12.22 12.76
CA CYS A 325 -21.26 -13.39 12.20
C CYS A 325 -22.77 -13.16 12.09
N ASN A 326 -23.38 -12.49 13.11
CA ASN A 326 -24.81 -12.22 13.10
C ASN A 326 -25.27 -11.26 12.01
N VAL A 327 -24.37 -10.40 11.53
CA VAL A 327 -24.66 -9.46 10.43
C VAL A 327 -24.27 -10.04 9.08
N ALA A 328 -23.16 -10.80 9.02
CA ALA A 328 -22.64 -11.37 7.77
C ALA A 328 -23.36 -12.65 7.31
N MET A 329 -24.23 -13.22 8.14
CA MET A 329 -24.93 -14.50 7.92
C MET A 329 -26.41 -14.39 8.23
N THR A 330 -27.22 -15.28 7.67
CA THR A 330 -28.69 -15.16 7.69
C THR A 330 -29.37 -15.58 8.99
N ASN A 331 -28.71 -16.40 9.82
CA ASN A 331 -29.32 -16.96 11.04
C ASN A 331 -28.91 -16.20 12.28
N ASP A 332 -29.79 -16.18 13.30
CA ASP A 332 -29.52 -15.53 14.60
C ASP A 332 -28.36 -16.22 15.34
N VAL A 333 -27.18 -15.62 15.29
CA VAL A 333 -25.98 -16.12 15.97
C VAL A 333 -26.03 -15.87 17.48
N TYR A 334 -26.91 -14.98 17.94
CA TYR A 334 -27.11 -14.76 19.38
C TYR A 334 -27.89 -15.90 20.04
N ALA A 335 -28.66 -16.66 19.27
CA ALA A 335 -29.34 -17.86 19.74
C ALA A 335 -28.43 -19.11 19.80
N LEU A 336 -27.20 -19.05 19.26
CA LEU A 336 -26.28 -20.19 19.21
C LEU A 336 -25.55 -20.41 20.52
N ASP A 337 -25.86 -21.53 21.21
CA ASP A 337 -25.22 -21.91 22.45
C ASP A 337 -23.82 -22.51 22.26
N PRO A 338 -22.94 -22.49 23.29
CA PRO A 338 -21.63 -23.15 23.25
C PRO A 338 -21.73 -24.62 22.86
N GLY A 339 -20.89 -25.04 21.94
CA GLY A 339 -20.84 -26.40 21.41
C GLY A 339 -21.87 -26.70 20.32
N GLN A 340 -22.83 -25.80 20.09
CA GLN A 340 -23.85 -25.96 19.07
C GLN A 340 -23.39 -25.49 17.68
N SER A 341 -24.12 -25.95 16.67
CA SER A 341 -23.99 -25.50 15.28
C SER A 341 -25.36 -25.25 14.67
N GLN A 342 -25.42 -24.35 13.68
CA GLN A 342 -26.62 -24.03 12.94
C GLN A 342 -26.30 -23.89 11.45
N PRO A 343 -27.23 -24.30 10.54
CA PRO A 343 -27.08 -23.97 9.11
C PRO A 343 -27.19 -22.46 8.93
N THR A 344 -26.51 -21.95 7.94
CA THR A 344 -26.53 -20.52 7.60
C THR A 344 -26.27 -20.32 6.11
N TRP A 345 -26.62 -19.11 5.62
CA TRP A 345 -26.27 -18.67 4.29
C TRP A 345 -25.40 -17.42 4.38
N ILE A 346 -24.47 -17.31 3.46
CA ILE A 346 -23.74 -16.09 3.16
C ILE A 346 -24.33 -15.53 1.89
N LEU A 347 -24.70 -14.25 1.88
CA LEU A 347 -25.37 -13.60 0.77
C LEU A 347 -24.45 -12.61 0.06
N GLU A 348 -24.70 -12.42 -1.24
CA GLU A 348 -24.23 -11.28 -2.02
C GLU A 348 -24.97 -10.01 -1.58
N PRO A 349 -24.48 -8.78 -1.90
CA PRO A 349 -25.14 -7.53 -1.53
C PRO A 349 -26.59 -7.40 -2.03
N ASP A 350 -26.91 -8.01 -3.15
CA ASP A 350 -28.27 -8.06 -3.73
C ASP A 350 -29.19 -9.13 -3.12
N GLY A 351 -28.74 -9.80 -2.06
CA GLY A 351 -29.48 -10.84 -1.35
C GLY A 351 -29.43 -12.23 -1.97
N ARG A 352 -28.75 -12.44 -3.10
CA ARG A 352 -28.56 -13.78 -3.66
C ARG A 352 -27.62 -14.63 -2.81
N PRO A 353 -27.85 -15.95 -2.68
CA PRO A 353 -26.96 -16.83 -1.96
C PRO A 353 -25.57 -16.95 -2.64
N MET A 354 -24.51 -16.56 -1.92
CA MET A 354 -23.12 -16.84 -2.30
C MET A 354 -22.76 -18.31 -1.95
N SER A 355 -23.11 -18.72 -0.72
CA SER A 355 -22.87 -20.08 -0.23
C SER A 355 -23.77 -20.44 0.95
N GLY A 356 -24.19 -21.70 1.01
CA GLY A 356 -24.68 -22.31 2.24
C GLY A 356 -23.54 -22.88 3.06
N GLY A 357 -23.71 -22.95 4.38
CA GLY A 357 -22.72 -23.49 5.29
C GLY A 357 -23.30 -23.83 6.66
N VAL A 358 -22.43 -24.27 7.57
CA VAL A 358 -22.78 -24.54 8.96
C VAL A 358 -21.87 -23.73 9.88
N LEU A 359 -22.46 -22.84 10.67
CA LEU A 359 -21.75 -22.08 11.69
C LEU A 359 -21.75 -22.81 13.01
N LYS A 360 -20.58 -22.98 13.61
CA LYS A 360 -20.39 -23.61 14.94
C LYS A 360 -19.77 -22.63 15.91
N ARG A 361 -20.25 -22.66 17.15
CA ARG A 361 -19.60 -22.03 18.31
C ARG A 361 -18.88 -23.11 19.11
N PRO A 362 -17.56 -23.29 18.99
CA PRO A 362 -16.86 -24.47 19.51
C PRO A 362 -16.78 -24.56 21.03
N GLY A 363 -16.91 -23.47 21.76
CA GLY A 363 -16.80 -23.45 23.21
C GLY A 363 -17.56 -22.32 23.89
N GLN A 364 -17.27 -22.08 25.17
CA GLN A 364 -17.86 -21.00 25.95
C GLN A 364 -17.45 -19.60 25.47
N ASP A 365 -16.35 -19.54 24.72
CA ASP A 365 -15.83 -18.28 24.19
C ASP A 365 -16.79 -17.72 23.13
N THR A 366 -17.15 -16.45 23.29
CA THR A 366 -17.96 -15.69 22.30
C THR A 366 -17.11 -15.01 21.25
N THR A 367 -15.80 -15.17 21.30
CA THR A 367 -14.84 -14.55 20.39
C THR A 367 -14.38 -15.48 19.28
N LEU A 368 -14.82 -16.74 19.26
CA LEU A 368 -14.42 -17.75 18.29
C LEU A 368 -15.62 -18.45 17.67
N PHE A 369 -15.69 -18.45 16.33
CA PHE A 369 -16.66 -19.17 15.52
C PHE A 369 -15.96 -19.91 14.38
N GLN A 370 -16.56 -21.03 13.95
CA GLN A 370 -16.08 -21.83 12.84
C GLN A 370 -17.20 -22.00 11.81
N LEU A 371 -16.92 -21.66 10.58
CA LEU A 371 -17.83 -21.78 9.44
C LEU A 371 -17.38 -22.89 8.53
N LEU A 372 -18.15 -23.98 8.46
CA LEU A 372 -17.97 -25.08 7.52
C LEU A 372 -18.68 -24.74 6.21
N ILE A 373 -17.97 -24.76 5.10
CA ILE A 373 -18.50 -24.42 3.77
C ILE A 373 -17.92 -25.35 2.69
N PRO A 374 -18.58 -25.46 1.52
CA PRO A 374 -18.02 -26.20 0.39
C PRO A 374 -16.65 -25.65 -0.03
N LYS A 375 -15.71 -26.55 -0.26
CA LYS A 375 -14.32 -26.23 -0.64
C LYS A 375 -14.24 -25.42 -1.94
N SER A 376 -15.18 -25.65 -2.87
CA SER A 376 -15.24 -24.95 -4.15
C SER A 376 -15.45 -23.44 -4.02
N VAL A 377 -16.04 -22.95 -2.92
CA VAL A 377 -16.35 -21.54 -2.67
C VAL A 377 -15.59 -20.94 -1.49
N GLU A 378 -14.77 -21.74 -0.80
CA GLU A 378 -14.07 -21.33 0.43
C GLU A 378 -13.27 -20.03 0.24
N SER A 379 -12.48 -19.95 -0.82
CA SER A 379 -11.64 -18.78 -1.07
C SER A 379 -12.47 -17.51 -1.26
N ARG A 380 -13.56 -17.60 -2.05
CA ARG A 380 -14.46 -16.46 -2.28
C ARG A 380 -15.13 -16.00 -0.99
N VAL A 381 -15.65 -16.94 -0.20
CA VAL A 381 -16.31 -16.63 1.09
C VAL A 381 -15.32 -16.04 2.10
N ALA A 382 -14.11 -16.59 2.19
CA ALA A 382 -13.08 -16.05 3.08
C ALA A 382 -12.68 -14.62 2.70
N HIS A 383 -12.53 -14.33 1.40
CA HIS A 383 -12.24 -12.98 0.92
C HIS A 383 -13.41 -12.02 1.16
N TRP A 384 -14.65 -12.50 0.93
CA TRP A 384 -15.86 -11.72 1.22
C TRP A 384 -15.95 -11.30 2.67
N LEU A 385 -15.84 -12.26 3.60
CA LEU A 385 -15.90 -11.98 5.04
C LEU A 385 -14.79 -11.02 5.50
N ARG A 386 -13.60 -11.09 4.91
CA ARG A 386 -12.53 -10.14 5.19
C ARG A 386 -12.83 -8.75 4.67
N ALA A 387 -13.28 -8.65 3.43
CA ALA A 387 -13.62 -7.38 2.81
C ALA A 387 -14.79 -6.68 3.56
N LEU A 388 -15.76 -7.45 4.05
CA LEU A 388 -16.82 -6.95 4.95
C LEU A 388 -16.23 -6.41 6.26
N CYS A 389 -15.29 -7.16 6.89
CA CYS A 389 -14.63 -6.73 8.12
C CYS A 389 -13.89 -5.40 7.95
N ASP A 390 -13.24 -5.19 6.82
CA ASP A 390 -12.53 -3.95 6.50
C ASP A 390 -13.48 -2.80 6.16
N GLY A 391 -14.73 -3.12 5.83
CA GLY A 391 -15.78 -2.14 5.52
C GLY A 391 -15.66 -1.45 4.17
N TYR A 392 -14.91 -2.04 3.23
CA TYR A 392 -14.67 -1.49 1.89
C TYR A 392 -15.52 -2.12 0.78
N VAL A 393 -16.39 -3.08 1.11
CA VAL A 393 -17.38 -3.62 0.17
C VAL A 393 -18.80 -3.33 0.66
N HIS A 394 -19.77 -3.34 -0.26
CA HIS A 394 -21.19 -3.23 0.10
C HIS A 394 -21.62 -4.50 0.84
N LEU A 395 -22.28 -4.32 1.98
CA LEU A 395 -22.95 -5.43 2.68
C LEU A 395 -24.35 -5.62 2.15
N ASP A 396 -25.01 -4.51 1.77
CA ASP A 396 -26.38 -4.40 1.35
C ASP A 396 -26.45 -3.30 0.28
N ASP A 397 -27.01 -3.61 -0.89
CA ASP A 397 -27.11 -2.66 -2.00
C ASP A 397 -28.12 -1.53 -1.72
N ASP A 398 -29.08 -1.76 -0.82
CA ASP A 398 -30.09 -0.78 -0.42
C ASP A 398 -29.61 0.12 0.74
N ASP A 399 -28.55 -0.27 1.49
CA ASP A 399 -27.99 0.50 2.59
C ASP A 399 -26.46 0.68 2.48
N TRP A 400 -26.04 1.78 1.89
CA TRP A 400 -24.64 2.18 1.73
C TRP A 400 -23.83 2.28 3.03
N TYR A 401 -24.52 2.50 4.15
CA TYR A 401 -23.88 2.64 5.46
C TYR A 401 -23.87 1.34 6.25
N ALA A 402 -24.54 0.30 5.76
CA ALA A 402 -24.51 -1.01 6.37
C ALA A 402 -23.08 -1.54 6.43
N LYS A 403 -22.71 -2.04 7.60
CA LYS A 403 -21.40 -2.62 7.85
C LYS A 403 -21.44 -3.61 9.00
N THR A 404 -20.53 -4.56 8.96
CA THR A 404 -20.33 -5.52 10.04
C THR A 404 -19.63 -4.88 11.25
N PRO A 405 -19.93 -5.32 12.48
CA PRO A 405 -19.07 -5.04 13.63
C PRO A 405 -17.66 -5.60 13.42
N GLY A 406 -16.63 -4.83 13.80
CA GLY A 406 -15.24 -5.26 13.65
C GLY A 406 -14.28 -4.47 14.52
N PRO A 407 -13.00 -4.82 14.51
CA PRO A 407 -12.36 -5.83 13.65
C PRO A 407 -12.53 -7.27 14.14
N VAL A 408 -12.45 -8.21 13.19
CA VAL A 408 -12.32 -9.65 13.43
C VAL A 408 -11.19 -10.23 12.59
N VAL A 409 -10.65 -11.37 12.99
CA VAL A 409 -9.68 -12.14 12.19
C VAL A 409 -10.43 -13.27 11.50
N VAL A 410 -10.35 -13.31 10.18
CA VAL A 410 -10.92 -14.39 9.35
C VAL A 410 -9.76 -15.21 8.80
N ARG A 411 -9.67 -16.48 9.12
CA ARG A 411 -8.60 -17.36 8.67
C ARG A 411 -9.11 -18.75 8.30
N ARG A 412 -8.40 -19.41 7.41
CA ARG A 412 -8.64 -20.80 7.07
C ARG A 412 -8.00 -21.69 8.12
N LEU A 413 -8.73 -22.69 8.62
CA LEU A 413 -8.16 -23.74 9.46
C LEU A 413 -7.43 -24.77 8.59
N LEU A 414 -6.14 -24.97 8.88
CA LEU A 414 -5.38 -26.07 8.31
C LEU A 414 -5.80 -27.38 8.99
N HIS A 415 -6.36 -28.23 8.30
CA HIS A 415 -6.83 -29.61 8.30
C HIS A 415 -6.59 -30.58 9.48
N GLN A 416 -6.17 -30.19 10.65
CA GLN A 416 -6.10 -31.15 11.77
C GLN A 416 -7.40 -31.38 12.53
N LEU A 417 -8.46 -30.59 12.25
CA LEU A 417 -9.70 -30.61 13.04
C LEU A 417 -10.96 -30.95 12.23
N ALA A 418 -10.88 -31.15 10.92
CA ALA A 418 -12.04 -31.47 10.09
C ALA A 418 -12.69 -32.83 10.44
N ASP A 419 -11.88 -33.76 10.97
CA ASP A 419 -12.35 -35.08 11.35
C ASP A 419 -13.24 -35.12 12.61
N GLU A 420 -13.28 -34.02 13.38
CA GLU A 420 -14.13 -33.90 14.57
C GLU A 420 -15.55 -33.34 14.28
N TRP A 421 -15.84 -32.99 13.03
CA TRP A 421 -17.16 -32.53 12.62
C TRP A 421 -18.11 -33.68 12.34
N VAL A 422 -18.93 -34.02 13.33
CA VAL A 422 -19.91 -35.16 13.25
C VAL A 422 -21.21 -34.75 12.53
N CYS A 423 -21.44 -33.49 12.22
CA CYS A 423 -22.66 -33.03 11.56
C CYS A 423 -22.41 -32.77 10.08
N ARG A 424 -22.97 -33.59 9.20
CA ARG A 424 -23.15 -33.24 7.78
C ARG A 424 -24.25 -32.19 7.66
N PRO A 425 -24.11 -31.15 6.78
CA PRO A 425 -25.21 -30.26 6.50
C PRO A 425 -26.39 -31.05 5.91
N PRO A 426 -27.64 -30.62 6.13
CA PRO A 426 -28.77 -31.19 5.45
C PRO A 426 -28.63 -31.01 3.94
N ASP A 427 -29.01 -32.04 3.17
CA ASP A 427 -29.03 -32.08 1.72
C ASP A 427 -29.90 -30.95 1.12
#